data_b7cf45b122d94340fe6cfd4e15a6fb20
#
_entry.id   b7cf45b122d94340fe6cfd4e15a6fb20
#
_cell.length_a   1.000
_cell.length_b   1.000
_cell.length_c   1.000
_cell.angle_alpha   90.00
_cell.angle_beta   90.00
_cell.angle_gamma   90.00
#
_symmetry.space_group_name_H-M   'P 1'
#
loop_
_entity.id
_entity.type
_entity.pdbx_description
1 polymer ?
#
loop_
_entity_poly.entity_id
_entity_poly.type
_entity_poly.pdbx_seq_one_letter_code
_entity_poly.pdbx_strand_id
1 'polypeptide(L)'
;MSMPNVLLAARERYALPILQPLAQAYAAAGYAVHAWFDGPLAQAGESMPGPVRMLDLRGVVALKPAAVLCAMDWIPPFFGGAKVQLFHGFNTSKHSDNRGHFRIRNLFDLYCTQGPATTLPFQALSRELGHFAVVETGWSKLDPLFRDDGGAAARMRARAQGRPVAMFASTFTERVSAAPHLYDAIAAQIARGDRYWLLTLHPKCPPELFERYRALACDNASFVEPEDIVTAQRAADVLLSDTTSVVPEFAVQHKPVVTFRHRMPQNYMLDFTEADRLPEMLERAFAPTPELMRAIADYANSIHPYRDGHSSERVIKAVEDLLAGRLGTLKPKPVSAKLRALQIRNRLKYWGPAG
;
A
#
# COMPACT_ATOMS: atom_id res chain seq x y z
N MET A 1 -33.66 4.63 9.44
CA MET A 1 -33.12 4.01 8.22
C MET A 1 -32.02 3.04 8.63
N SER A 2 -31.97 1.81 8.08
CA SER A 2 -30.87 0.89 8.36
C SER A 2 -29.56 1.47 7.82
N MET A 3 -28.46 1.34 8.58
CA MET A 3 -27.12 1.74 8.11
C MET A 3 -26.76 0.94 6.83
N PRO A 4 -26.24 1.62 5.78
CA PRO A 4 -25.81 0.90 4.59
C PRO A 4 -24.63 -0.02 4.92
N ASN A 5 -24.65 -1.24 4.36
CA ASN A 5 -23.62 -2.25 4.57
C ASN A 5 -22.53 -2.13 3.51
N VAL A 6 -21.26 -2.20 3.93
CA VAL A 6 -20.12 -2.35 3.03
C VAL A 6 -19.33 -3.61 3.40
N LEU A 7 -18.71 -4.24 2.39
CA LEU A 7 -17.89 -5.42 2.54
C LEU A 7 -16.46 -5.14 2.11
N LEU A 8 -15.50 -5.43 2.97
CA LEU A 8 -14.07 -5.44 2.68
C LEU A 8 -13.62 -6.86 2.42
N ALA A 9 -13.03 -7.12 1.26
CA ALA A 9 -12.63 -8.47 0.87
C ALA A 9 -11.10 -8.58 0.75
N ALA A 10 -10.50 -9.59 1.40
CA ALA A 10 -9.07 -9.84 1.35
C ALA A 10 -8.73 -11.33 1.26
N ARG A 11 -7.51 -11.61 0.77
CA ARG A 11 -6.94 -12.95 0.71
C ARG A 11 -5.52 -12.98 1.27
N GLU A 12 -4.77 -11.90 1.07
CA GLU A 12 -3.36 -11.79 1.39
C GLU A 12 -3.14 -10.66 2.40
N ARG A 13 -2.15 -10.82 3.28
CA ARG A 13 -1.84 -9.86 4.35
C ARG A 13 -1.57 -8.44 3.84
N TYR A 14 -1.04 -8.28 2.61
CA TYR A 14 -0.78 -6.95 2.05
C TYR A 14 -2.06 -6.09 1.88
N ALA A 15 -3.24 -6.71 1.88
CA ALA A 15 -4.51 -5.99 1.78
C ALA A 15 -4.91 -5.32 3.11
N LEU A 16 -4.45 -5.83 4.26
CA LEU A 16 -4.88 -5.30 5.57
C LEU A 16 -4.51 -3.83 5.78
N PRO A 17 -3.27 -3.37 5.51
CA PRO A 17 -2.93 -1.94 5.63
C PRO A 17 -3.71 -1.03 4.67
N ILE A 18 -4.28 -1.58 3.58
CA ILE A 18 -5.10 -0.82 2.63
C ILE A 18 -6.54 -0.71 3.13
N LEU A 19 -7.06 -1.81 3.68
CA LEU A 19 -8.46 -1.91 4.07
C LEU A 19 -8.75 -1.36 5.48
N GLN A 20 -7.75 -1.35 6.37
CA GLN A 20 -7.94 -0.90 7.74
C GLN A 20 -8.30 0.60 7.85
N PRO A 21 -7.62 1.54 7.18
CA PRO A 21 -8.03 2.95 7.18
C PRO A 21 -9.42 3.15 6.58
N LEU A 22 -9.77 2.37 5.55
CA LEU A 22 -11.12 2.38 4.97
C LEU A 22 -12.18 1.89 5.94
N ALA A 23 -11.91 0.81 6.68
CA ALA A 23 -12.83 0.30 7.69
C ALA A 23 -13.15 1.37 8.73
N GLN A 24 -12.13 2.08 9.20
CA GLN A 24 -12.28 3.18 10.15
C GLN A 24 -13.08 4.34 9.56
N ALA A 25 -12.77 4.75 8.33
CA ALA A 25 -13.46 5.84 7.66
C ALA A 25 -14.94 5.50 7.39
N TYR A 26 -15.25 4.30 6.90
CA TYR A 26 -16.63 3.86 6.69
C TYR A 26 -17.41 3.79 8.02
N ALA A 27 -16.82 3.25 9.08
CA ALA A 27 -17.46 3.22 10.39
C ALA A 27 -17.73 4.63 10.92
N ALA A 28 -16.79 5.55 10.78
CA ALA A 28 -16.95 6.96 11.15
C ALA A 28 -18.04 7.66 10.32
N ALA A 29 -18.21 7.26 9.06
CA ALA A 29 -19.27 7.76 8.18
C ALA A 29 -20.64 7.09 8.43
N GLY A 30 -20.77 6.22 9.45
CA GLY A 30 -22.02 5.59 9.85
C GLY A 30 -22.42 4.36 9.04
N TYR A 31 -21.48 3.71 8.37
CA TYR A 31 -21.70 2.44 7.67
C TYR A 31 -21.53 1.25 8.60
N ALA A 32 -22.30 0.18 8.37
CA ALA A 32 -22.02 -1.12 8.95
C ALA A 32 -20.94 -1.82 8.13
N VAL A 33 -19.75 -1.99 8.73
CA VAL A 33 -18.57 -2.53 8.05
C VAL A 33 -18.44 -4.02 8.31
N HIS A 34 -18.33 -4.78 7.24
CA HIS A 34 -18.13 -6.23 7.25
C HIS A 34 -16.85 -6.61 6.53
N ALA A 35 -16.24 -7.73 6.88
CA ALA A 35 -15.11 -8.27 6.16
C ALA A 35 -15.29 -9.76 5.83
N TRP A 36 -14.73 -10.14 4.68
CA TRP A 36 -14.62 -11.52 4.25
C TRP A 36 -13.19 -11.81 3.82
N PHE A 37 -12.62 -12.85 4.40
CA PHE A 37 -11.28 -13.31 4.07
C PHE A 37 -11.32 -14.67 3.40
N ASP A 38 -10.44 -14.87 2.42
CA ASP A 38 -10.21 -16.13 1.70
C ASP A 38 -8.74 -16.53 1.80
N GLY A 39 -8.43 -17.77 1.45
CA GLY A 39 -7.07 -18.29 1.31
C GLY A 39 -6.21 -18.15 2.57
N PRO A 40 -4.96 -17.65 2.47
CA PRO A 40 -4.03 -17.60 3.60
C PRO A 40 -4.56 -16.84 4.81
N LEU A 41 -5.28 -15.71 4.63
CA LEU A 41 -5.85 -14.95 5.74
C LEU A 41 -6.93 -15.74 6.50
N ALA A 42 -7.82 -16.41 5.75
CA ALA A 42 -8.86 -17.25 6.35
C ALA A 42 -8.26 -18.47 7.05
N GLN A 43 -7.25 -19.10 6.45
CA GLN A 43 -6.55 -20.26 7.03
C GLN A 43 -5.81 -19.91 8.31
N ALA A 44 -5.26 -18.69 8.40
CA ALA A 44 -4.57 -18.20 9.59
C ALA A 44 -5.52 -17.70 10.69
N GLY A 45 -6.85 -17.70 10.46
CA GLY A 45 -7.82 -17.15 11.41
C GLY A 45 -7.69 -15.64 11.62
N GLU A 46 -7.14 -14.92 10.65
CA GLU A 46 -6.96 -13.46 10.73
C GLU A 46 -8.30 -12.74 10.77
N SER A 47 -8.32 -11.61 11.45
CA SER A 47 -9.49 -10.73 11.54
C SER A 47 -9.10 -9.29 11.22
N MET A 48 -10.10 -8.48 10.87
CA MET A 48 -9.92 -7.05 10.70
C MET A 48 -10.10 -6.35 12.06
N PRO A 49 -9.13 -5.52 12.50
CA PRO A 49 -9.28 -4.76 13.74
C PRO A 49 -10.38 -3.69 13.63
N GLY A 50 -10.95 -3.30 14.78
CA GLY A 50 -11.98 -2.26 14.88
C GLY A 50 -13.41 -2.79 14.79
N PRO A 51 -14.39 -1.92 14.52
CA PRO A 51 -15.81 -2.27 14.49
C PRO A 51 -16.20 -2.97 13.18
N VAL A 52 -15.52 -4.06 12.87
CA VAL A 52 -15.70 -4.83 11.64
C VAL A 52 -16.21 -6.21 11.97
N ARG A 53 -17.35 -6.59 11.39
CA ARG A 53 -17.91 -7.93 11.54
C ARG A 53 -17.35 -8.87 10.47
N MET A 54 -16.65 -9.91 10.89
CA MET A 54 -16.21 -10.98 10.01
C MET A 54 -17.39 -11.86 9.57
N LEU A 55 -17.43 -12.19 8.29
CA LEU A 55 -18.45 -13.04 7.68
C LEU A 55 -17.83 -14.22 6.94
N ASP A 56 -18.50 -15.36 6.99
CA ASP A 56 -18.26 -16.45 6.06
C ASP A 56 -18.92 -16.19 4.68
N LEU A 57 -18.69 -17.06 3.73
CA LEU A 57 -19.20 -16.93 2.37
C LEU A 57 -20.74 -16.82 2.32
N ARG A 58 -21.45 -17.58 3.16
CA ARG A 58 -22.92 -17.57 3.24
C ARG A 58 -23.42 -16.27 3.83
N GLY A 59 -22.77 -15.80 4.89
CA GLY A 59 -23.06 -14.52 5.52
C GLY A 59 -22.90 -13.35 4.56
N VAL A 60 -21.87 -13.36 3.72
CA VAL A 60 -21.66 -12.33 2.69
C VAL A 60 -22.78 -12.30 1.66
N VAL A 61 -23.18 -13.47 1.15
CA VAL A 61 -24.28 -13.56 0.16
C VAL A 61 -25.60 -13.07 0.76
N ALA A 62 -25.86 -13.42 2.02
CA ALA A 62 -27.06 -12.98 2.72
C ALA A 62 -27.05 -11.46 3.05
N LEU A 63 -25.86 -10.85 3.22
CA LEU A 63 -25.69 -9.46 3.60
C LEU A 63 -26.22 -8.47 2.55
N LYS A 64 -26.06 -8.77 1.25
CA LYS A 64 -26.36 -7.84 0.14
C LYS A 64 -25.71 -6.45 0.34
N PRO A 65 -24.39 -6.35 0.41
CA PRO A 65 -23.73 -5.08 0.67
C PRO A 65 -23.98 -4.09 -0.47
N ALA A 66 -23.97 -2.78 -0.18
CA ALA A 66 -24.05 -1.73 -1.20
C ALA A 66 -22.80 -1.74 -2.08
N ALA A 67 -21.62 -2.01 -1.51
CA ALA A 67 -20.37 -2.13 -2.22
C ALA A 67 -19.46 -3.19 -1.60
N VAL A 68 -18.62 -3.80 -2.43
CA VAL A 68 -17.55 -4.73 -2.05
C VAL A 68 -16.22 -4.16 -2.52
N LEU A 69 -15.35 -3.84 -1.58
CA LEU A 69 -14.06 -3.21 -1.83
C LEU A 69 -12.93 -4.25 -1.64
N CYS A 70 -11.97 -4.28 -2.54
CA CYS A 70 -10.79 -5.13 -2.38
C CYS A 70 -9.55 -4.56 -3.05
N ALA A 71 -8.38 -4.99 -2.57
CA ALA A 71 -7.08 -4.70 -3.17
C ALA A 71 -6.59 -5.82 -4.10
N MET A 72 -7.37 -6.90 -4.23
CA MET A 72 -7.06 -8.05 -5.08
C MET A 72 -7.47 -7.81 -6.53
N ASP A 73 -6.86 -8.56 -7.45
CA ASP A 73 -7.22 -8.54 -8.88
C ASP A 73 -8.53 -9.28 -9.22
N TRP A 74 -9.21 -9.85 -8.23
CA TRP A 74 -10.44 -10.60 -8.41
C TRP A 74 -11.36 -10.44 -7.21
N ILE A 75 -12.65 -10.60 -7.43
CA ILE A 75 -13.69 -10.60 -6.42
C ILE A 75 -14.80 -11.54 -6.87
N PRO A 76 -15.51 -12.24 -5.96
CA PRO A 76 -16.67 -13.04 -6.34
C PRO A 76 -17.77 -12.16 -6.92
N PRO A 77 -18.11 -12.31 -8.22
CA PRO A 77 -19.12 -11.46 -8.86
C PRO A 77 -20.54 -11.74 -8.39
N PHE A 78 -20.75 -12.87 -7.70
CA PHE A 78 -22.05 -13.22 -7.09
C PHE A 78 -22.25 -12.58 -5.69
N PHE A 79 -21.28 -11.85 -5.14
CA PHE A 79 -21.53 -10.95 -4.02
C PHE A 79 -22.42 -9.80 -4.49
N GLY A 80 -23.32 -9.33 -3.66
CA GLY A 80 -24.17 -8.17 -3.97
C GLY A 80 -23.37 -6.85 -4.09
N GLY A 81 -24.00 -5.79 -4.58
CA GLY A 81 -23.47 -4.44 -4.63
C GLY A 81 -22.36 -4.18 -5.66
N ALA A 82 -21.89 -2.95 -5.71
CA ALA A 82 -20.83 -2.49 -6.60
C ALA A 82 -19.47 -3.10 -6.23
N LYS A 83 -18.65 -3.50 -7.23
CA LYS A 83 -17.31 -4.07 -7.04
C LYS A 83 -16.26 -2.98 -7.24
N VAL A 84 -15.46 -2.72 -6.21
CA VAL A 84 -14.50 -1.60 -6.16
C VAL A 84 -13.08 -2.12 -6.03
N GLN A 85 -12.19 -1.72 -6.94
CA GLN A 85 -10.77 -2.02 -6.92
C GLN A 85 -9.98 -0.91 -6.26
N LEU A 86 -9.07 -1.27 -5.32
CA LEU A 86 -8.25 -0.35 -4.53
C LEU A 86 -6.75 -0.44 -4.84
N PHE A 87 -6.35 -1.40 -5.68
CA PHE A 87 -4.95 -1.74 -5.95
C PHE A 87 -4.13 -2.14 -4.70
N HIS A 88 -2.93 -2.67 -4.93
CA HIS A 88 -2.04 -3.15 -3.86
C HIS A 88 -0.58 -2.68 -4.00
N GLY A 89 -0.31 -1.69 -4.86
CA GLY A 89 1.02 -1.11 -5.04
C GLY A 89 1.05 -0.09 -6.18
N PHE A 90 2.15 0.65 -6.27
CA PHE A 90 2.42 1.67 -7.30
C PHE A 90 3.10 1.09 -8.57
N ASN A 91 2.92 -0.17 -8.89
CA ASN A 91 3.65 -0.87 -9.96
C ASN A 91 3.24 -0.43 -11.38
N THR A 92 3.40 0.84 -11.71
CA THR A 92 3.09 1.38 -13.05
C THR A 92 4.12 1.00 -14.12
N SER A 93 5.35 0.63 -13.73
CA SER A 93 6.49 0.39 -14.63
C SER A 93 6.84 -1.08 -14.87
N LYS A 94 6.24 -2.03 -14.16
CA LYS A 94 6.66 -3.45 -14.23
C LYS A 94 6.32 -4.17 -15.54
N HIS A 95 5.34 -3.73 -16.31
CA HIS A 95 4.95 -4.34 -17.59
C HIS A 95 4.33 -3.29 -18.51
N SER A 96 4.91 -3.08 -19.67
CA SER A 96 4.41 -2.16 -20.72
C SER A 96 3.20 -2.70 -21.47
N ASP A 97 2.85 -3.99 -21.29
CA ASP A 97 1.78 -4.66 -22.03
C ASP A 97 0.58 -4.86 -21.11
N ASN A 98 -0.59 -5.17 -21.67
CA ASN A 98 -1.85 -5.51 -20.99
C ASN A 98 -1.74 -6.69 -19.98
N ARG A 99 -0.55 -6.97 -19.50
CA ARG A 99 -0.18 -7.95 -18.48
C ARG A 99 0.23 -7.19 -17.21
N GLY A 100 -0.38 -7.49 -16.08
CA GLY A 100 -0.02 -6.87 -14.81
C GLY A 100 -1.00 -5.78 -14.36
N HIS A 101 -0.48 -4.62 -13.94
CA HIS A 101 -1.23 -3.57 -13.27
C HIS A 101 -2.42 -3.03 -14.10
N PHE A 102 -2.25 -2.86 -15.41
CA PHE A 102 -3.28 -2.31 -16.32
C PHE A 102 -4.20 -3.36 -16.93
N ARG A 103 -4.10 -4.64 -16.54
CA ARG A 103 -4.97 -5.68 -17.06
C ARG A 103 -6.38 -5.60 -16.48
N ILE A 104 -7.39 -5.27 -17.31
CA ILE A 104 -8.79 -5.27 -16.90
C ILE A 104 -9.31 -6.70 -16.75
N ARG A 105 -9.79 -7.01 -15.54
CA ARG A 105 -10.33 -8.35 -15.19
C ARG A 105 -11.82 -8.46 -15.47
N ASN A 106 -12.49 -7.38 -15.85
CA ASN A 106 -13.93 -7.29 -16.13
C ASN A 106 -14.84 -7.67 -14.94
N LEU A 107 -14.32 -7.57 -13.72
CA LEU A 107 -15.06 -7.89 -12.49
C LEU A 107 -15.54 -6.64 -11.75
N PHE A 108 -14.80 -5.54 -11.86
CA PHE A 108 -15.02 -4.32 -11.10
C PHE A 108 -15.94 -3.35 -11.84
N ASP A 109 -16.66 -2.55 -11.06
CA ASP A 109 -17.52 -1.47 -11.52
C ASP A 109 -16.84 -0.10 -11.33
N LEU A 110 -15.91 -0.01 -10.36
CA LEU A 110 -15.15 1.18 -10.03
C LEU A 110 -13.68 0.82 -9.75
N TYR A 111 -12.77 1.59 -10.34
CA TYR A 111 -11.35 1.60 -10.02
C TYR A 111 -11.02 2.89 -9.28
N CYS A 112 -10.64 2.80 -8.00
CA CYS A 112 -10.13 3.89 -7.19
C CYS A 112 -8.62 3.97 -7.38
N THR A 113 -8.16 4.90 -8.21
CA THR A 113 -6.77 5.01 -8.61
C THR A 113 -5.96 5.90 -7.66
N GLN A 114 -4.66 5.67 -7.61
CA GLN A 114 -3.77 6.25 -6.59
C GLN A 114 -3.27 7.64 -6.96
N GLY A 115 -3.06 7.90 -8.25
CA GLY A 115 -2.55 9.16 -8.79
C GLY A 115 -2.48 9.13 -10.31
N PRO A 116 -2.04 10.22 -10.96
CA PRO A 116 -2.07 10.41 -12.42
C PRO A 116 -1.46 9.26 -13.22
N ALA A 117 -0.33 8.69 -12.76
CA ALA A 117 0.34 7.57 -13.41
C ALA A 117 -0.52 6.31 -13.54
N THR A 118 -1.49 6.12 -12.64
CA THR A 118 -2.48 5.04 -12.69
C THR A 118 -3.79 5.53 -13.31
N THR A 119 -4.23 6.74 -12.97
CA THR A 119 -5.52 7.30 -13.35
C THR A 119 -5.64 7.46 -14.86
N LEU A 120 -4.66 8.08 -15.52
CA LEU A 120 -4.74 8.39 -16.96
C LEU A 120 -4.87 7.13 -17.83
N PRO A 121 -4.08 6.07 -17.66
CA PRO A 121 -4.25 4.82 -18.40
C PRO A 121 -5.61 4.15 -18.13
N PHE A 122 -6.06 4.10 -16.86
CA PHE A 122 -7.36 3.50 -16.53
C PHE A 122 -8.53 4.29 -17.08
N GLN A 123 -8.45 5.62 -17.12
CA GLN A 123 -9.47 6.45 -17.78
C GLN A 123 -9.54 6.22 -19.28
N ALA A 124 -8.39 6.03 -19.96
CA ALA A 124 -8.37 5.65 -21.38
C ALA A 124 -9.08 4.32 -21.61
N LEU A 125 -8.75 3.29 -20.81
CA LEU A 125 -9.41 1.98 -20.85
C LEU A 125 -10.92 2.06 -20.51
N SER A 126 -11.30 2.91 -19.57
CA SER A 126 -12.71 3.12 -19.21
C SER A 126 -13.51 3.74 -20.36
N ARG A 127 -12.95 4.73 -21.07
CA ARG A 127 -13.59 5.32 -22.28
C ARG A 127 -13.75 4.29 -23.40
N GLU A 128 -12.76 3.44 -23.61
CA GLU A 128 -12.78 2.40 -24.63
C GLU A 128 -13.80 1.30 -24.30
N LEU A 129 -13.74 0.74 -23.09
CA LEU A 129 -14.52 -0.42 -22.69
C LEU A 129 -15.91 -0.08 -22.17
N GLY A 130 -16.06 1.03 -21.45
CA GLY A 130 -17.33 1.60 -21.00
C GLY A 130 -18.07 0.88 -19.88
N HIS A 131 -17.53 -0.22 -19.32
CA HIS A 131 -18.23 -1.05 -18.32
C HIS A 131 -17.70 -0.86 -16.88
N PHE A 132 -16.86 0.13 -16.65
CA PHE A 132 -16.41 0.54 -15.31
C PHE A 132 -16.11 2.05 -15.29
N ALA A 133 -16.18 2.62 -14.09
CA ALA A 133 -15.76 3.98 -13.80
C ALA A 133 -14.36 4.03 -13.21
N VAL A 134 -13.72 5.20 -13.30
CA VAL A 134 -12.39 5.46 -12.71
C VAL A 134 -12.44 6.78 -11.97
N VAL A 135 -12.03 6.76 -10.70
CA VAL A 135 -11.91 7.95 -9.87
C VAL A 135 -10.54 7.96 -9.20
N GLU A 136 -9.82 9.06 -9.32
CA GLU A 136 -8.57 9.26 -8.57
C GLU A 136 -8.90 9.61 -7.13
N THR A 137 -8.51 8.75 -6.21
CA THR A 137 -8.83 8.87 -4.78
C THR A 137 -7.59 9.03 -3.90
N GLY A 138 -6.41 8.77 -4.44
CA GLY A 138 -5.26 8.43 -3.62
C GLY A 138 -5.33 6.97 -3.16
N TRP A 139 -4.48 6.62 -2.21
CA TRP A 139 -4.38 5.25 -1.70
C TRP A 139 -4.53 5.21 -0.19
N SER A 140 -5.59 4.59 0.28
CA SER A 140 -5.95 4.51 1.71
C SER A 140 -4.82 4.00 2.61
N LYS A 141 -3.96 3.11 2.11
CA LYS A 141 -2.75 2.65 2.82
C LYS A 141 -1.87 3.79 3.30
N LEU A 142 -1.84 4.90 2.59
CA LEU A 142 -0.97 6.04 2.89
C LEU A 142 -1.63 7.09 3.80
N ASP A 143 -2.92 6.98 4.08
CA ASP A 143 -3.60 7.91 4.98
C ASP A 143 -2.89 8.04 6.34
N PRO A 144 -2.42 6.95 6.99
CA PRO A 144 -1.70 7.05 8.26
C PRO A 144 -0.36 7.81 8.20
N LEU A 145 0.26 7.95 7.00
CA LEU A 145 1.46 8.76 6.84
C LEU A 145 1.21 10.26 7.04
N PHE A 146 -0.04 10.71 6.81
CA PHE A 146 -0.41 12.13 6.77
C PHE A 146 -1.45 12.52 7.82
N ARG A 147 -2.09 11.57 8.48
CA ARG A 147 -3.00 11.82 9.60
C ARG A 147 -2.25 12.07 10.90
N ASP A 148 -2.93 12.72 11.86
CA ASP A 148 -2.45 12.78 13.23
C ASP A 148 -2.29 11.36 13.81
N ASP A 149 -1.11 11.09 14.37
CA ASP A 149 -0.76 9.81 14.99
C ASP A 149 -0.68 9.91 16.53
N GLY A 150 -1.27 10.96 17.11
CA GLY A 150 -1.19 11.24 18.55
C GLY A 150 0.25 11.50 19.01
N GLY A 151 1.12 11.98 18.11
CA GLY A 151 2.51 12.28 18.41
C GLY A 151 3.44 11.06 18.44
N ALA A 152 3.03 9.90 17.91
CA ALA A 152 3.85 8.68 17.92
C ALA A 152 5.17 8.87 17.16
N ALA A 153 5.15 9.47 15.97
CA ALA A 153 6.35 9.77 15.20
C ALA A 153 7.26 10.78 15.91
N ALA A 154 6.69 11.79 16.57
CA ALA A 154 7.46 12.75 17.36
C ALA A 154 8.16 12.08 18.56
N ARG A 155 7.47 11.17 19.26
CA ARG A 155 8.08 10.40 20.36
C ARG A 155 9.19 9.47 19.85
N MET A 156 9.01 8.82 18.70
CA MET A 156 10.05 8.01 18.08
C MET A 156 11.26 8.86 17.68
N ARG A 157 11.04 10.03 17.06
CA ARG A 157 12.08 10.97 16.66
C ARG A 157 12.82 11.59 17.85
N ALA A 158 12.17 11.78 19.00
CA ALA A 158 12.80 12.34 20.20
C ALA A 158 14.01 11.50 20.70
N ARG A 159 14.04 10.20 20.40
CA ARG A 159 15.20 9.34 20.68
C ARG A 159 16.46 9.77 19.94
N ALA A 160 16.32 10.47 18.83
CA ALA A 160 17.46 11.02 18.08
C ALA A 160 18.15 12.18 18.76
N GLN A 161 17.54 12.83 19.78
CA GLN A 161 18.11 13.95 20.53
C GLN A 161 18.59 15.10 19.62
N GLY A 162 17.80 15.44 18.59
CA GLY A 162 18.10 16.47 17.61
C GLY A 162 18.98 16.04 16.43
N ARG A 163 19.52 14.82 16.43
CA ARG A 163 20.30 14.28 15.30
C ARG A 163 19.39 14.01 14.08
N PRO A 164 19.93 14.07 12.85
CA PRO A 164 19.23 13.59 11.66
C PRO A 164 18.90 12.10 11.78
N VAL A 165 17.74 11.69 11.23
CA VAL A 165 17.22 10.31 11.36
C VAL A 165 17.29 9.58 10.03
N ALA A 166 18.07 8.52 9.96
CA ALA A 166 18.09 7.56 8.85
C ALA A 166 17.19 6.37 9.16
N MET A 167 16.37 5.95 8.21
CA MET A 167 15.63 4.70 8.29
C MET A 167 16.25 3.68 7.33
N PHE A 168 16.47 2.46 7.80
CA PHE A 168 16.79 1.32 6.95
C PHE A 168 15.62 0.34 6.90
N ALA A 169 15.19 0.00 5.68
CA ALA A 169 14.18 -1.02 5.45
C ALA A 169 14.56 -1.90 4.28
N SER A 170 14.54 -3.23 4.44
CA SER A 170 14.93 -4.17 3.39
C SER A 170 13.90 -5.26 3.15
N THR A 171 13.80 -5.68 1.87
CA THR A 171 12.95 -6.80 1.46
C THR A 171 13.54 -8.15 1.90
N PHE A 172 12.67 -9.18 1.92
CA PHE A 172 13.06 -10.56 2.24
C PHE A 172 13.55 -11.36 1.02
N THR A 173 13.39 -10.81 -0.19
CA THR A 173 13.77 -11.52 -1.42
C THR A 173 15.31 -11.50 -1.56
N GLU A 174 15.96 -12.59 -1.26
CA GLU A 174 17.42 -12.74 -1.17
C GLU A 174 18.17 -12.05 -2.31
N ARG A 175 17.74 -12.28 -3.55
CA ARG A 175 18.39 -11.73 -4.77
C ARG A 175 18.40 -10.19 -4.86
N VAL A 176 17.58 -9.50 -4.08
CA VAL A 176 17.42 -8.03 -4.11
C VAL A 176 17.48 -7.39 -2.73
N SER A 177 17.64 -8.19 -1.68
CA SER A 177 17.74 -7.71 -0.30
C SER A 177 19.08 -7.00 -0.09
N ALA A 178 19.04 -5.78 0.43
CA ALA A 178 20.24 -5.04 0.83
C ALA A 178 20.78 -5.51 2.20
N ALA A 179 19.93 -6.08 3.04
CA ALA A 179 20.28 -6.36 4.43
C ALA A 179 21.52 -7.25 4.62
N PRO A 180 21.73 -8.38 3.88
CA PRO A 180 22.94 -9.17 4.04
C PRO A 180 24.22 -8.43 3.64
N HIS A 181 24.12 -7.49 2.70
CA HIS A 181 25.26 -6.81 2.08
C HIS A 181 25.66 -5.51 2.79
N LEU A 182 24.73 -4.85 3.45
CA LEU A 182 24.95 -3.54 4.08
C LEU A 182 25.10 -3.60 5.60
N TYR A 183 25.03 -4.79 6.21
CA TYR A 183 25.08 -4.92 7.67
C TYR A 183 26.29 -4.21 8.29
N ASP A 184 27.51 -4.52 7.84
CA ASP A 184 28.74 -3.97 8.40
C ASP A 184 28.87 -2.47 8.12
N ALA A 185 28.48 -2.03 6.93
CA ALA A 185 28.47 -0.62 6.57
C ALA A 185 27.47 0.20 7.42
N ILE A 186 26.27 -0.35 7.68
CA ILE A 186 25.27 0.28 8.57
C ILE A 186 25.79 0.29 10.01
N ALA A 187 26.36 -0.80 10.52
CA ALA A 187 26.93 -0.86 11.86
C ALA A 187 28.05 0.19 12.05
N ALA A 188 28.91 0.37 11.05
CA ALA A 188 29.95 1.41 11.06
C ALA A 188 29.33 2.83 11.07
N GLN A 189 28.24 3.07 10.33
CA GLN A 189 27.54 4.36 10.37
C GLN A 189 26.85 4.63 11.72
N ILE A 190 26.26 3.60 12.36
CA ILE A 190 25.68 3.69 13.71
C ILE A 190 26.76 4.05 14.74
N ALA A 191 27.94 3.44 14.64
CA ALA A 191 29.06 3.70 15.55
C ALA A 191 29.58 5.16 15.48
N ARG A 192 29.41 5.85 14.35
CA ARG A 192 29.77 7.28 14.22
C ARG A 192 28.96 8.20 15.15
N GLY A 193 27.70 7.84 15.42
CA GLY A 193 26.83 8.61 16.33
C GLY A 193 26.34 9.95 15.82
N ASP A 194 26.67 10.36 14.58
CA ASP A 194 26.27 11.63 13.97
C ASP A 194 24.81 11.60 13.49
N ARG A 195 24.22 10.42 13.37
CA ARG A 195 22.81 10.19 12.98
C ARG A 195 22.16 9.17 13.90
N TYR A 196 20.84 9.24 13.98
CA TYR A 196 20.04 8.21 14.63
C TYR A 196 19.44 7.26 13.58
N TRP A 197 19.45 5.95 13.86
CA TRP A 197 19.00 4.94 12.93
C TRP A 197 17.72 4.26 13.39
N LEU A 198 16.75 4.14 12.48
CA LEU A 198 15.56 3.32 12.64
C LEU A 198 15.70 2.10 11.72
N LEU A 199 15.89 0.92 12.28
CA LEU A 199 16.16 -0.30 11.53
C LEU A 199 14.92 -1.18 11.51
N THR A 200 14.50 -1.62 10.34
CA THR A 200 13.41 -2.60 10.21
C THR A 200 13.68 -3.55 9.04
N LEU A 201 13.18 -4.77 9.17
CA LEU A 201 13.26 -5.77 8.12
C LEU A 201 11.85 -6.31 7.82
N HIS A 202 11.67 -6.83 6.61
CA HIS A 202 10.42 -7.49 6.26
C HIS A 202 10.22 -8.74 7.13
N PRO A 203 8.99 -9.04 7.66
CA PRO A 203 8.74 -10.17 8.57
C PRO A 203 9.11 -11.55 8.03
N LYS A 204 9.29 -11.68 6.70
CA LYS A 204 9.72 -12.93 6.04
C LYS A 204 11.24 -13.04 5.89
N CYS A 205 12.02 -12.10 6.41
CA CYS A 205 13.48 -12.24 6.44
C CYS A 205 13.90 -13.42 7.30
N PRO A 206 15.05 -14.07 7.00
CA PRO A 206 15.60 -15.12 7.86
C PRO A 206 15.74 -14.66 9.33
N PRO A 207 15.34 -15.49 10.31
CA PRO A 207 15.37 -15.11 11.73
C PRO A 207 16.76 -14.64 12.18
N GLU A 208 17.84 -15.28 11.72
CA GLU A 208 19.21 -14.93 12.08
C GLU A 208 19.56 -13.50 11.62
N LEU A 209 19.12 -13.12 10.43
CA LEU A 209 19.32 -11.76 9.90
C LEU A 209 18.51 -10.74 10.70
N PHE A 210 17.29 -11.10 11.07
CA PHE A 210 16.41 -10.28 11.88
C PHE A 210 17.05 -9.97 13.24
N GLU A 211 17.55 -10.99 13.93
CA GLU A 211 18.20 -10.84 15.24
C GLU A 211 19.54 -10.09 15.15
N ARG A 212 20.33 -10.28 14.07
CA ARG A 212 21.53 -9.47 13.84
C ARG A 212 21.23 -7.97 13.77
N TYR A 213 20.17 -7.58 13.03
CA TYR A 213 19.78 -6.17 12.96
C TYR A 213 19.17 -5.65 14.26
N ARG A 214 18.43 -6.48 14.98
CA ARG A 214 17.91 -6.15 16.31
C ARG A 214 19.04 -5.89 17.31
N ALA A 215 20.12 -6.64 17.22
CA ALA A 215 21.30 -6.48 18.08
C ALA A 215 22.10 -5.18 17.82
N LEU A 216 21.85 -4.45 16.73
CA LEU A 216 22.43 -3.12 16.49
C LEU A 216 21.77 -2.02 17.32
N ALA A 217 20.69 -2.29 18.05
CA ALA A 217 20.03 -1.31 18.89
C ALA A 217 20.97 -0.80 20.00
N CYS A 218 21.08 0.51 20.11
CA CYS A 218 21.95 1.24 21.06
C CYS A 218 21.48 2.71 21.15
N ASP A 219 22.27 3.57 21.80
CA ASP A 219 21.96 5.00 21.91
C ASP A 219 21.83 5.74 20.56
N ASN A 220 22.35 5.14 19.47
CA ASN A 220 22.35 5.70 18.12
C ASN A 220 21.37 4.98 17.18
N ALA A 221 20.73 3.90 17.63
CA ALA A 221 19.85 3.11 16.78
C ALA A 221 18.74 2.41 17.56
N SER A 222 17.57 2.30 16.96
CA SER A 222 16.49 1.45 17.43
C SER A 222 16.07 0.46 16.34
N PHE A 223 15.78 -0.78 16.74
CA PHE A 223 15.03 -1.69 15.88
C PHE A 223 13.54 -1.36 15.99
N VAL A 224 12.87 -1.26 14.86
CA VAL A 224 11.45 -0.93 14.73
C VAL A 224 10.71 -2.17 14.26
N GLU A 225 9.71 -2.59 14.99
CA GLU A 225 8.89 -3.73 14.57
C GLU A 225 8.11 -3.37 13.28
N PRO A 226 7.83 -4.36 12.41
CA PRO A 226 7.18 -4.11 11.11
C PRO A 226 5.84 -3.41 11.21
N GLU A 227 5.12 -3.58 12.32
CA GLU A 227 3.83 -2.94 12.59
C GLU A 227 3.96 -1.41 12.74
N ASP A 228 5.11 -0.93 13.22
CA ASP A 228 5.40 0.48 13.45
C ASP A 228 6.08 1.17 12.25
N ILE A 229 6.14 0.50 11.10
CA ILE A 229 6.86 1.00 9.92
C ILE A 229 6.38 2.39 9.47
N VAL A 230 5.09 2.68 9.56
CA VAL A 230 4.51 3.97 9.20
C VAL A 230 5.02 5.07 10.13
N THR A 231 5.08 4.80 11.44
CA THR A 231 5.64 5.72 12.45
C THR A 231 7.11 6.00 12.16
N ALA A 232 7.90 4.97 11.80
CA ALA A 232 9.30 5.13 11.43
C ALA A 232 9.49 5.94 10.15
N GLN A 233 8.67 5.71 9.12
CA GLN A 233 8.70 6.50 7.88
C GLN A 233 8.40 7.99 8.14
N ARG A 234 7.49 8.29 9.04
CA ARG A 234 7.19 9.69 9.45
C ARG A 234 8.34 10.31 10.22
N ALA A 235 8.95 9.57 11.15
CA ALA A 235 10.02 10.03 12.01
C ALA A 235 11.35 10.25 11.26
N ALA A 236 11.61 9.51 10.20
CA ALA A 236 12.86 9.54 9.44
C ALA A 236 12.94 10.71 8.46
N ASP A 237 14.17 11.21 8.23
CA ASP A 237 14.49 12.23 7.23
C ASP A 237 14.91 11.60 5.89
N VAL A 238 15.59 10.45 5.93
CA VAL A 238 16.13 9.74 4.78
C VAL A 238 15.81 8.25 4.90
N LEU A 239 15.44 7.62 3.80
CA LEU A 239 15.30 6.16 3.69
C LEU A 239 16.52 5.56 2.97
N LEU A 240 17.13 4.55 3.55
CA LEU A 240 18.02 3.59 2.89
C LEU A 240 17.25 2.30 2.68
N SER A 241 17.22 1.79 1.44
CA SER A 241 16.43 0.61 1.12
C SER A 241 16.97 -0.15 -0.11
N ASP A 242 16.17 -1.07 -0.61
CA ASP A 242 16.41 -1.86 -1.83
C ASP A 242 15.20 -1.81 -2.77
N THR A 243 14.99 -2.84 -3.61
CA THR A 243 13.83 -2.94 -4.49
C THR A 243 12.58 -3.38 -3.71
N THR A 244 11.97 -2.47 -2.99
CA THR A 244 10.79 -2.72 -2.15
C THR A 244 9.69 -1.66 -2.35
N SER A 245 8.46 -1.99 -1.96
CA SER A 245 7.33 -1.05 -1.99
C SER A 245 7.47 0.11 -0.99
N VAL A 246 8.34 -0.01 0.01
CA VAL A 246 8.60 1.06 0.98
C VAL A 246 9.22 2.29 0.31
N VAL A 247 10.00 2.10 -0.76
CA VAL A 247 10.64 3.20 -1.51
C VAL A 247 9.62 4.21 -2.05
N PRO A 248 8.63 3.86 -2.88
CA PRO A 248 7.60 4.80 -3.30
C PRO A 248 6.73 5.30 -2.14
N GLU A 249 6.43 4.45 -1.14
CA GLU A 249 5.66 4.84 0.04
C GLU A 249 6.39 5.90 0.89
N PHE A 250 7.71 5.89 0.94
CA PHE A 250 8.50 6.92 1.60
C PHE A 250 8.62 8.19 0.76
N ALA A 251 8.86 8.04 -0.55
CA ALA A 251 9.07 9.16 -1.48
C ALA A 251 7.85 10.10 -1.58
N VAL A 252 6.61 9.59 -1.37
CA VAL A 252 5.40 10.43 -1.37
C VAL A 252 5.38 11.48 -0.23
N GLN A 253 6.25 11.33 0.77
CA GLN A 253 6.47 12.34 1.80
C GLN A 253 7.40 13.47 1.34
N HIS A 254 7.90 13.45 0.11
CA HIS A 254 8.91 14.33 -0.44
C HIS A 254 10.23 14.29 0.35
N LYS A 255 10.64 13.11 0.78
CA LYS A 255 11.89 12.86 1.50
C LYS A 255 12.87 12.07 0.64
N PRO A 256 14.19 12.30 0.79
CA PRO A 256 15.20 11.60 0.00
C PRO A 256 15.24 10.10 0.26
N VAL A 257 15.50 9.36 -0.81
CA VAL A 257 15.65 7.90 -0.81
C VAL A 257 17.01 7.52 -1.36
N VAL A 258 17.72 6.69 -0.62
CA VAL A 258 18.95 6.00 -1.03
C VAL A 258 18.60 4.53 -1.27
N THR A 259 19.03 3.98 -2.41
CA THR A 259 18.77 2.57 -2.71
C THR A 259 20.06 1.82 -3.02
N PHE A 260 20.11 0.57 -2.58
CA PHE A 260 21.21 -0.33 -2.86
C PHE A 260 20.81 -1.36 -3.92
N ARG A 261 21.50 -1.34 -5.08
CA ARG A 261 21.27 -2.26 -6.20
C ARG A 261 19.81 -2.35 -6.62
N HIS A 262 19.14 -1.19 -6.73
CA HIS A 262 17.74 -1.17 -7.14
C HIS A 262 17.61 -1.67 -8.58
N ARG A 263 16.65 -2.58 -8.84
CA ARG A 263 16.48 -3.19 -10.19
C ARG A 263 16.17 -2.19 -11.29
N MET A 264 15.54 -1.08 -10.95
CA MET A 264 15.13 -0.04 -11.88
C MET A 264 15.37 1.32 -11.21
N PRO A 265 16.64 1.75 -11.08
CA PRO A 265 16.95 3.04 -10.48
C PRO A 265 16.34 4.18 -11.32
N GLN A 266 15.84 5.21 -10.65
CA GLN A 266 15.20 6.37 -11.23
C GLN A 266 15.86 7.66 -10.70
N ASN A 267 15.60 8.77 -11.35
CA ASN A 267 16.20 10.06 -11.01
C ASN A 267 15.77 10.64 -9.64
N TYR A 268 14.71 10.10 -9.03
CA TYR A 268 14.22 10.50 -7.71
C TYR A 268 14.89 9.75 -6.55
N MET A 269 15.81 8.81 -6.83
CA MET A 269 16.56 8.06 -5.82
C MET A 269 18.07 8.13 -6.06
N LEU A 270 18.84 8.01 -4.99
CA LEU A 270 20.29 7.89 -5.03
C LEU A 270 20.65 6.41 -4.98
N ASP A 271 20.85 5.77 -6.14
CA ASP A 271 21.20 4.35 -6.19
C ASP A 271 22.72 4.12 -6.20
N PHE A 272 23.17 3.07 -5.52
CA PHE A 272 24.57 2.66 -5.45
C PHE A 272 24.71 1.14 -5.40
N THR A 273 25.89 0.62 -5.74
CA THR A 273 26.14 -0.83 -5.88
C THR A 273 27.21 -1.37 -4.93
N GLU A 274 28.12 -0.51 -4.45
CA GLU A 274 29.24 -0.88 -3.59
C GLU A 274 29.03 -0.36 -2.18
N ALA A 275 29.07 -1.23 -1.17
CA ALA A 275 28.72 -0.91 0.22
C ALA A 275 29.57 0.20 0.86
N ASP A 276 30.82 0.36 0.42
CA ASP A 276 31.74 1.40 0.86
C ASP A 276 31.31 2.81 0.45
N ARG A 277 30.42 2.94 -0.55
CA ARG A 277 29.85 4.22 -0.95
C ARG A 277 28.68 4.68 -0.07
N LEU A 278 28.21 3.87 0.88
CA LEU A 278 27.09 4.24 1.76
C LEU A 278 27.28 5.60 2.45
N PRO A 279 28.47 5.92 3.03
CA PRO A 279 28.66 7.23 3.67
C PRO A 279 28.43 8.40 2.71
N GLU A 280 29.00 8.35 1.50
CA GLU A 280 28.82 9.39 0.47
C GLU A 280 27.34 9.54 0.09
N MET A 281 26.62 8.43 -0.12
CA MET A 281 25.21 8.48 -0.51
C MET A 281 24.32 9.06 0.60
N LEU A 282 24.63 8.78 1.85
CA LEU A 282 23.93 9.39 3.00
C LEU A 282 24.18 10.90 3.07
N GLU A 283 25.46 11.36 2.92
CA GLU A 283 25.75 12.79 2.90
C GLU A 283 24.93 13.51 1.81
N ARG A 284 24.87 12.95 0.60
CA ARG A 284 24.08 13.50 -0.51
C ARG A 284 22.58 13.50 -0.21
N ALA A 285 22.08 12.49 0.49
CA ALA A 285 20.66 12.39 0.84
C ALA A 285 20.27 13.36 1.95
N PHE A 286 21.14 13.60 2.95
CA PHE A 286 20.90 14.57 4.03
C PHE A 286 21.12 16.02 3.61
N ALA A 287 21.84 16.25 2.50
CA ALA A 287 22.01 17.56 1.86
C ALA A 287 21.58 17.48 0.38
N PRO A 288 20.28 17.20 0.09
CA PRO A 288 19.82 16.93 -1.27
C PRO A 288 19.90 18.20 -2.15
N THR A 289 20.26 18.00 -3.41
CA THR A 289 20.24 19.10 -4.38
C THR A 289 18.79 19.49 -4.74
N PRO A 290 18.55 20.72 -5.21
CA PRO A 290 17.24 21.15 -5.68
C PRO A 290 16.69 20.27 -6.82
N GLU A 291 17.59 19.72 -7.66
CA GLU A 291 17.24 18.81 -8.77
C GLU A 291 16.69 17.49 -8.24
N LEU A 292 17.35 16.89 -7.24
CA LEU A 292 16.88 15.67 -6.60
C LEU A 292 15.51 15.89 -5.94
N MET A 293 15.35 16.99 -5.20
CA MET A 293 14.08 17.31 -4.54
C MET A 293 12.94 17.53 -5.54
N ARG A 294 13.21 18.16 -6.68
CA ARG A 294 12.24 18.27 -7.79
C ARG A 294 11.86 16.91 -8.35
N ALA A 295 12.84 16.07 -8.64
CA ALA A 295 12.58 14.72 -9.15
C ALA A 295 11.75 13.87 -8.17
N ILE A 296 12.01 13.98 -6.85
CA ILE A 296 11.21 13.33 -5.82
C ILE A 296 9.77 13.86 -5.83
N ALA A 297 9.59 15.17 -5.89
CA ALA A 297 8.26 15.80 -5.90
C ALA A 297 7.48 15.41 -7.17
N ASP A 298 8.10 15.44 -8.33
CA ASP A 298 7.48 15.06 -9.61
C ASP A 298 7.03 13.58 -9.59
N TYR A 299 7.91 12.70 -9.11
CA TYR A 299 7.57 11.28 -8.95
C TYR A 299 6.43 11.10 -7.96
N ALA A 300 6.53 11.68 -6.76
CA ALA A 300 5.50 11.58 -5.72
C ALA A 300 4.13 12.06 -6.24
N ASN A 301 4.09 13.23 -6.90
CA ASN A 301 2.86 13.79 -7.48
C ASN A 301 2.30 12.91 -8.61
N SER A 302 3.15 12.22 -9.35
CA SER A 302 2.70 11.32 -10.42
C SER A 302 2.01 10.06 -9.88
N ILE A 303 2.48 9.52 -8.74
CA ILE A 303 1.95 8.27 -8.18
C ILE A 303 0.89 8.50 -7.09
N HIS A 304 1.02 9.59 -6.29
CA HIS A 304 0.09 9.90 -5.19
C HIS A 304 0.18 11.40 -4.81
N PRO A 305 -0.62 12.28 -5.43
CA PRO A 305 -0.52 13.72 -5.21
C PRO A 305 -1.11 14.19 -3.86
N TYR A 306 -1.81 13.32 -3.15
CA TYR A 306 -2.52 13.66 -1.92
C TYR A 306 -1.64 13.45 -0.69
N ARG A 307 -1.52 14.49 0.16
CA ARG A 307 -0.75 14.43 1.42
C ARG A 307 -1.57 14.91 2.61
N ASP A 308 -2.88 14.69 2.55
CA ASP A 308 -3.84 15.13 3.55
C ASP A 308 -4.43 14.00 4.40
N GLY A 309 -4.09 12.74 4.06
CA GLY A 309 -4.57 11.57 4.78
C GLY A 309 -6.05 11.24 4.56
N HIS A 310 -6.68 11.77 3.51
CA HIS A 310 -8.12 11.60 3.24
C HIS A 310 -8.43 10.75 2.01
N SER A 311 -7.55 9.83 1.62
CA SER A 311 -7.82 8.92 0.49
C SER A 311 -9.00 7.99 0.77
N SER A 312 -9.18 7.54 2.00
CA SER A 312 -10.31 6.70 2.41
C SER A 312 -11.64 7.40 2.23
N GLU A 313 -11.75 8.67 2.61
CA GLU A 313 -12.95 9.48 2.45
C GLU A 313 -13.26 9.74 0.96
N ARG A 314 -12.23 9.93 0.12
CA ARG A 314 -12.42 10.02 -1.34
C ARG A 314 -12.92 8.72 -1.95
N VAL A 315 -12.47 7.56 -1.44
CA VAL A 315 -13.02 6.25 -1.84
C VAL A 315 -14.50 6.14 -1.48
N ILE A 316 -14.88 6.53 -0.25
CA ILE A 316 -16.30 6.53 0.19
C ILE A 316 -17.12 7.38 -0.77
N LYS A 317 -16.69 8.62 -1.02
CA LYS A 317 -17.39 9.52 -1.96
C LYS A 317 -17.49 8.95 -3.37
N ALA A 318 -16.43 8.34 -3.89
CA ALA A 318 -16.44 7.72 -5.22
C ALA A 318 -17.43 6.56 -5.30
N VAL A 319 -17.54 5.75 -4.23
CA VAL A 319 -18.54 4.67 -4.14
C VAL A 319 -19.95 5.24 -4.09
N GLU A 320 -20.21 6.27 -3.27
CA GLU A 320 -21.51 6.96 -3.20
C GLU A 320 -21.90 7.59 -4.54
N ASP A 321 -20.93 8.21 -5.25
CA ASP A 321 -21.15 8.80 -6.57
C ASP A 321 -21.51 7.72 -7.61
N LEU A 322 -20.87 6.56 -7.56
CA LEU A 322 -21.22 5.41 -8.41
C LEU A 322 -22.64 4.92 -8.12
N LEU A 323 -22.97 4.68 -6.86
CA LEU A 323 -24.28 4.15 -6.43
C LEU A 323 -25.43 5.13 -6.76
N ALA A 324 -25.16 6.42 -6.70
CA ALA A 324 -26.10 7.47 -7.08
C ALA A 324 -26.16 7.75 -8.59
N GLY A 325 -25.41 7.00 -9.43
CA GLY A 325 -25.37 7.20 -10.89
C GLY A 325 -24.63 8.46 -11.36
N ARG A 326 -23.93 9.18 -10.46
CA ARG A 326 -23.21 10.42 -10.79
C ARG A 326 -21.96 10.19 -11.65
N LEU A 327 -21.46 8.97 -11.72
CA LEU A 327 -20.32 8.60 -12.58
C LEU A 327 -20.73 8.16 -14.00
N GLY A 328 -21.99 8.39 -14.36
CA GLY A 328 -22.54 8.00 -15.66
C GLY A 328 -23.05 6.56 -15.71
N THR A 329 -23.65 6.19 -16.85
CA THR A 329 -24.20 4.85 -17.07
C THR A 329 -23.12 3.91 -17.58
N LEU A 330 -22.88 2.82 -16.88
CA LEU A 330 -21.93 1.79 -17.29
C LEU A 330 -22.58 0.82 -18.28
N LYS A 331 -21.83 0.42 -19.33
CA LYS A 331 -22.23 -0.66 -20.22
C LYS A 331 -22.28 -2.01 -19.49
N PRO A 332 -23.03 -3.00 -19.98
CA PRO A 332 -22.95 -4.36 -19.44
C PRO A 332 -21.53 -4.93 -19.55
N LYS A 333 -21.13 -5.69 -18.54
CA LYS A 333 -19.83 -6.39 -18.55
C LYS A 333 -19.78 -7.42 -19.69
N PRO A 334 -18.61 -7.63 -20.32
CA PRO A 334 -18.45 -8.54 -21.45
C PRO A 334 -18.64 -10.01 -21.04
N VAL A 335 -18.85 -10.89 -22.02
CA VAL A 335 -19.07 -12.34 -21.80
C VAL A 335 -17.90 -12.98 -21.03
N SER A 336 -16.68 -12.50 -21.24
CA SER A 336 -15.49 -12.94 -20.47
C SER A 336 -15.64 -12.79 -18.96
N ALA A 337 -16.42 -11.83 -18.48
CA ALA A 337 -16.76 -11.68 -17.07
C ALA A 337 -17.61 -12.86 -16.56
N LYS A 338 -18.54 -13.36 -17.37
CA LYS A 338 -19.38 -14.54 -17.03
C LYS A 338 -18.53 -15.80 -16.91
N LEU A 339 -17.61 -16.04 -17.84
CA LEU A 339 -16.69 -17.17 -17.79
C LEU A 339 -15.81 -17.11 -16.53
N ARG A 340 -15.32 -15.93 -16.20
CA ARG A 340 -14.52 -15.72 -14.99
C ARG A 340 -15.35 -15.92 -13.71
N ALA A 341 -16.63 -15.53 -13.72
CA ALA A 341 -17.56 -15.77 -12.64
C ALA A 341 -17.72 -17.29 -12.38
N LEU A 342 -17.83 -18.09 -13.43
CA LEU A 342 -17.90 -19.56 -13.31
C LEU A 342 -16.61 -20.15 -12.72
N GLN A 343 -15.44 -19.68 -13.16
CA GLN A 343 -14.14 -20.11 -12.60
C GLN A 343 -14.05 -19.79 -11.09
N ILE A 344 -14.50 -18.59 -10.67
CA ILE A 344 -14.50 -18.20 -9.26
C ILE A 344 -15.48 -19.04 -8.45
N ARG A 345 -16.70 -19.33 -8.98
CA ARG A 345 -17.68 -20.22 -8.34
C ARG A 345 -17.10 -21.62 -8.12
N ASN A 346 -16.47 -22.19 -9.14
CA ASN A 346 -15.82 -23.49 -9.05
C ASN A 346 -14.71 -23.50 -7.99
N ARG A 347 -13.86 -22.49 -7.97
CA ARG A 347 -12.78 -22.33 -7.00
C ARG A 347 -13.31 -22.26 -5.57
N LEU A 348 -14.37 -21.49 -5.33
CA LEU A 348 -14.98 -21.31 -4.01
C LEU A 348 -16.00 -22.42 -3.66
N LYS A 349 -16.22 -23.37 -4.59
CA LYS A 349 -17.23 -24.44 -4.47
C LYS A 349 -18.62 -23.90 -4.09
N TYR A 350 -18.98 -22.73 -4.64
CA TYR A 350 -20.23 -22.05 -4.34
C TYR A 350 -21.11 -21.95 -5.59
N TRP A 351 -22.22 -22.70 -5.61
CA TRP A 351 -23.19 -22.76 -6.71
C TRP A 351 -24.58 -22.25 -6.32
N GLY A 352 -24.68 -21.62 -5.15
CA GLY A 352 -25.92 -20.99 -4.67
C GLY A 352 -26.28 -19.70 -5.43
N PRO A 353 -27.40 -19.07 -5.04
CA PRO A 353 -27.85 -17.80 -5.63
C PRO A 353 -26.79 -16.70 -5.48
N ALA A 354 -26.92 -15.65 -6.30
CA ALA A 354 -26.19 -14.39 -6.09
C ALA A 354 -26.89 -13.59 -4.97
N GLY A 355 -26.09 -12.83 -4.20
CA GLY A 355 -26.56 -11.95 -3.14
C GLY A 355 -27.18 -10.65 -3.67
#